data_d36c208287b25b723628e4d4bbe60601
#
_entry.id   d36c208287b25b723628e4d4bbe60601
#
_cell.length_a   1.000
_cell.length_b   1.000
_cell.length_c   1.000
_cell.angle_alpha   90.00
_cell.angle_beta   90.00
_cell.angle_gamma   90.00
#
_symmetry.space_group_name_H-M   'P 1'
#
loop_
_entity.id
_entity.type
_entity.pdbx_description
1 polymer ?
#
loop_
_entity_poly.entity_id
_entity_poly.type
_entity_poly.pdbx_seq_one_letter_code
_entity_poly.pdbx_strand_id
1 'polypeptide(L)' 'MIAFEVPSQKNVQSFHSSALKNGGTSEGEPGFRPSYGAHFYVGYLRDPDGNKIAVFSNNLAEPSRDDCSGEKR' A
#
# COMPACT_ATOMS: atom_id res chain seq x y z
N MET A 1 -15.75 -0.36 1.87
CA MET A 1 -14.29 -0.38 2.01
C MET A 1 -13.83 0.85 2.76
N ILE A 2 -12.86 0.67 3.65
CA ILE A 2 -12.29 1.78 4.41
C ILE A 2 -10.88 2.03 3.88
N ALA A 3 -10.51 3.30 3.72
CA ALA A 3 -9.19 3.66 3.23
C ALA A 3 -8.47 4.50 4.29
N PHE A 4 -7.22 4.13 4.58
CA PHE A 4 -6.38 4.86 5.52
C PHE A 4 -5.17 5.42 4.80
N GLU A 5 -4.92 6.70 5.00
CA GLU A 5 -3.71 7.32 4.48
C GLU A 5 -2.62 7.31 5.54
N VAL A 6 -1.42 6.90 5.16
CA VAL A 6 -0.28 6.88 6.05
C VAL A 6 0.85 7.70 5.43
N PRO A 7 1.83 8.14 6.24
CA PRO A 7 2.82 9.11 5.76
C PRO A 7 3.88 8.54 4.82
N SER A 8 4.06 7.23 4.74
CA SER A 8 5.14 6.70 3.92
C SER A 8 4.80 5.34 3.34
N GLN A 9 5.54 4.97 2.31
CA GLN A 9 5.42 3.64 1.69
C GLN A 9 5.75 2.55 2.70
N LYS A 10 6.75 2.79 3.54
CA LYS A 10 7.12 1.83 4.56
C LYS A 10 5.97 1.60 5.52
N ASN A 11 5.22 2.64 5.84
CA ASN A 11 4.05 2.53 6.72
C ASN A 11 2.96 1.68 6.07
N VAL A 12 2.79 1.78 4.75
CA VAL A 12 1.85 0.93 4.03
C VAL A 12 2.25 -0.53 4.19
N GLN A 13 3.52 -0.81 3.98
CA GLN A 13 4.03 -2.18 4.10
C GLN A 13 3.86 -2.71 5.52
N SER A 14 4.19 -1.90 6.52
CA SER A 14 4.07 -2.30 7.91
C SER A 14 2.63 -2.55 8.32
N PHE A 15 1.73 -1.68 7.89
CA PHE A 15 0.32 -1.84 8.19
C PHE A 15 -0.21 -3.14 7.59
N HIS A 16 0.09 -3.37 6.33
CA HIS A 16 -0.38 -4.56 5.63
C HIS A 16 0.15 -5.82 6.32
N SER A 17 1.44 -5.85 6.60
CA SER A 17 2.09 -6.99 7.25
C SER A 17 1.50 -7.27 8.63
N SER A 18 1.33 -6.21 9.44
CA SER A 18 0.77 -6.37 10.79
C SER A 18 -0.65 -6.89 10.75
N ALA A 19 -1.44 -6.40 9.80
CA ALA A 19 -2.82 -6.85 9.68
C ALA A 19 -2.90 -8.32 9.33
N LEU A 20 -2.01 -8.79 8.45
CA LEU A 20 -1.99 -10.20 8.09
C LEU A 20 -1.59 -11.08 9.27
N LYS A 21 -0.65 -10.61 10.09
CA LYS A 21 -0.25 -11.34 11.29
C LYS A 21 -1.38 -11.46 12.30
N ASN A 22 -2.30 -10.52 12.28
CA ASN A 22 -3.41 -10.49 13.22
C ASN A 22 -4.68 -11.10 12.66
N GLY A 23 -4.55 -11.95 11.66
CA GLY A 23 -5.68 -12.71 11.15
C GLY A 23 -6.31 -12.16 9.88
N GLY A 24 -5.78 -11.09 9.34
CA GLY A 24 -6.27 -10.53 8.09
C GLY A 24 -5.83 -11.35 6.89
N THR A 25 -6.39 -11.00 5.75
CA THR A 25 -6.10 -11.68 4.49
C THR A 25 -5.68 -10.64 3.46
N SER A 26 -4.66 -10.95 2.66
CA SER A 26 -4.22 -10.04 1.62
C SER A 26 -5.23 -10.01 0.47
N GLU A 27 -5.56 -8.80 0.03
CA GLU A 27 -6.39 -8.58 -1.16
C GLU A 27 -5.59 -7.88 -2.25
N GLY A 28 -4.33 -7.61 -2.00
CA GLY A 28 -3.43 -6.97 -2.96
C GLY A 28 -2.20 -6.49 -2.23
N GLU A 29 -1.03 -7.01 -2.62
CA GLU A 29 0.22 -6.64 -1.97
C GLU A 29 0.50 -5.15 -2.11
N PRO A 30 1.22 -4.54 -1.14
CA PRO A 30 1.59 -3.13 -1.27
C PRO A 30 2.39 -2.89 -2.54
N GLY A 31 2.06 -1.82 -3.23
CA GLY A 31 2.77 -1.47 -4.45
C GLY A 31 2.17 -0.25 -5.10
N PHE A 32 2.79 0.19 -6.18
CA PHE A 32 2.30 1.33 -6.93
C PHE A 32 1.12 0.94 -7.80
N ARG A 33 0.22 1.91 -8.00
CA ARG A 33 -0.94 1.71 -8.87
C ARG A 33 -0.92 2.81 -9.94
N PRO A 34 -0.57 2.48 -11.17
CA PRO A 34 -0.40 3.49 -12.22
C PRO A 34 -1.62 4.37 -12.44
N SER A 35 -2.81 3.83 -12.24
CA SER A 35 -4.05 4.58 -12.46
C SER A 35 -4.21 5.75 -11.52
N TYR A 36 -3.50 5.76 -10.41
CA TYR A 36 -3.72 6.76 -9.37
C TYR A 36 -2.59 7.76 -9.22
N GLY A 37 -1.52 7.59 -9.96
CA GLY A 37 -0.41 8.52 -9.90
C GLY A 37 0.92 7.84 -9.58
N ALA A 38 2.00 8.54 -9.85
CA ALA A 38 3.33 7.95 -9.74
C ALA A 38 3.76 7.68 -8.31
N HIS A 39 3.22 8.43 -7.35
CA HIS A 39 3.59 8.27 -5.94
C HIS A 39 2.53 7.54 -5.12
N PHE A 40 1.45 7.13 -5.75
CA PHE A 40 0.37 6.46 -5.03
C PHE A 40 0.75 5.01 -4.77
N TYR A 41 0.95 4.70 -3.51
CA TYR A 41 1.41 3.38 -3.07
C TYR A 41 0.35 2.81 -2.14
N VAL A 42 -0.22 1.66 -2.46
CA VAL A 42 -1.39 1.16 -1.75
C VAL A 42 -1.31 -0.35 -1.56
N GLY A 43 -1.81 -0.82 -0.42
CA GLY A 43 -2.02 -2.23 -0.17
C GLY A 43 -3.46 -2.47 0.20
N TYR A 44 -4.00 -3.60 -0.19
CA TYR A 44 -5.37 -3.98 0.12
C TYR A 44 -5.39 -5.23 0.98
N LEU A 45 -6.33 -5.27 1.92
CA LEU A 45 -6.46 -6.43 2.79
C LEU A 45 -7.89 -6.52 3.31
N ARG A 46 -8.22 -7.66 3.90
CA ARG A 46 -9.46 -7.82 4.65
C ARG A 46 -9.09 -8.09 6.10
N ASP A 47 -9.86 -7.51 7.01
CA ASP A 47 -9.68 -7.80 8.43
C ASP A 47 -10.30 -9.16 8.75
N PRO A 48 -10.13 -9.67 9.99
CA PRO A 48 -10.69 -10.98 10.34
C PRO A 48 -12.22 -11.07 10.20
N ASP A 49 -12.90 -9.93 10.22
CA ASP A 49 -14.35 -9.89 10.05
C ASP A 49 -14.75 -9.80 8.59
N GLY A 50 -13.78 -9.75 7.67
CA GLY A 50 -14.06 -9.73 6.26
C GLY A 50 -14.21 -8.34 5.65
N ASN A 51 -13.98 -7.29 6.41
CA ASN A 51 -14.07 -5.92 5.90
C ASN A 51 -12.84 -5.58 5.06
N LYS A 52 -13.08 -5.05 3.87
CA LYS A 52 -12.00 -4.67 2.98
C LYS A 52 -11.40 -3.33 3.39
N ILE A 53 -10.09 -3.28 3.47
CA ILE A 53 -9.35 -2.10 3.90
C ILE A 53 -8.28 -1.78 2.86
N ALA A 54 -8.14 -0.49 2.55
CA ALA A 54 -7.05 0.01 1.73
C ALA A 54 -6.16 0.88 2.62
N VAL A 55 -4.85 0.69 2.55
CA VAL A 55 -3.91 1.56 3.23
C VAL A 55 -2.97 2.13 2.18
N PHE A 56 -2.82 3.45 2.15
CA PHE A 56 -2.11 4.07 1.05
C PHE A 56 -1.26 5.25 1.51
N SER A 57 -0.28 5.57 0.69
CA SER A 57 0.58 6.72 0.88
C SER A 57 0.73 7.43 -0.46
N ASN A 58 0.84 8.75 -0.41
CA ASN A 58 1.05 9.55 -1.61
C ASN A 58 2.09 10.63 -1.29
N ASN A 59 3.21 10.19 -0.72
CA ASN A 59 4.27 11.08 -0.26
C ASN A 59 5.19 11.43 -1.42
N LEU A 60 5.16 12.68 -1.82
CA LEU A 60 5.95 13.14 -2.98
C LEU A 60 7.45 13.16 -2.70
N ALA A 61 7.85 13.11 -1.44
CA ALA A 61 9.26 13.07 -1.08
C ALA A 61 9.87 11.68 -1.23
N GLU A 62 9.03 10.68 -1.41
CA GLU A 62 9.51 9.30 -1.58
C GLU A 62 9.65 8.96 -3.06
N PRO A 63 10.41 7.90 -3.38
CA PRO A 63 10.55 7.49 -4.79
C PRO A 63 9.21 7.18 -5.43
N SER A 64 9.05 7.58 -6.67
CA SER A 64 7.86 7.26 -7.44
C SER A 64 8.02 5.89 -8.07
N ARG A 65 6.95 5.41 -8.71
CA ARG A 65 7.05 4.15 -9.44
C ARG A 65 8.08 4.25 -10.56
N ASP A 66 8.26 5.44 -11.12
CA ASP A 66 9.24 5.62 -12.19
C ASP A 66 10.66 5.50 -11.66
N ASP A 67 10.89 5.99 -10.45
CA ASP A 67 12.19 5.82 -9.81
C ASP A 67 12.48 4.36 -9.56
N CYS A 68 11.49 3.62 -9.07
CA CYS A 68 11.66 2.20 -8.83
C CYS A 68 11.85 1.44 -10.13
N SER A 69 11.16 1.86 -11.18
CA SER A 69 11.29 1.22 -12.48
C SER A 69 12.63 1.52 -13.11
N GLY A 70 13.14 2.72 -12.87
CA GLY A 70 14.34 3.16 -13.50
C GLY A 70 15.54 2.28 -13.25
N GLU A 71 15.58 1.64 -12.13
CA GLU A 71 16.73 0.83 -11.80
C GLU A 71 16.85 -0.42 -12.65
N LYS A 72 15.82 -0.73 -13.37
CA LYS A 72 15.84 -1.92 -14.23
C LYS A 72 16.73 -1.80 -15.42
N ARG A 73 17.13 -0.63 -15.74
CA ARG A 73 17.94 -0.41 -16.91
C ARG A 73 19.21 -1.21 -16.90
#